data_8e66a8cd198ea6ce284a9f8570eee12b
#
_entry.id   8e66a8cd198ea6ce284a9f8570eee12b
#
_cell.length_a   1.000
_cell.length_b   1.000
_cell.length_c   1.000
_cell.angle_alpha   90.00
_cell.angle_beta   90.00
_cell.angle_gamma   90.00
#
_symmetry.space_group_name_H-M   'P 1'
#
loop_
_entity.id
_entity.type
_entity.pdbx_description
1 polymer ?
#
loop_
_entity_poly.entity_id
_entity_poly.type
_entity_poly.pdbx_seq_one_letter_code
_entity_poly.pdbx_strand_id
1 'polypeptide(L)'
;MRAILLAAGKGTRMYRHFKCPKSALKVDGKPIIRHSVEILCEKGIDVTIVLGYDCETVRECLDGIDVDYCYNPFYSVTNSLGSLWFAREYLVPGEQVIIANADVYWEPLLLDRLLEAPGKMVMVGDSSRYEVGDYFFYVEDGMLAKFGKELDISERNYEYVGLAKIAGDRVGAFSERLESMVKEEKYGLWWENVLYNYLSEEPVSVVDVPDLFWAEVDYVQDYERIKEYIRT
;
A
#
# COMPACT_ATOMS: atom_id res chain seq x y z
N MET A 1 12.79 0.75 -11.97
CA MET A 1 11.87 1.09 -10.85
C MET A 1 10.91 -0.05 -10.66
N ARG A 2 10.59 -0.41 -9.44
CA ARG A 2 9.70 -1.53 -9.13
C ARG A 2 8.57 -1.11 -8.19
N ALA A 3 7.39 -1.72 -8.34
CA ALA A 3 6.32 -1.65 -7.39
C ALA A 3 6.09 -3.02 -6.75
N ILE A 4 5.90 -3.07 -5.43
CA ILE A 4 5.56 -4.28 -4.67
C ILE A 4 4.15 -4.09 -4.11
N LEU A 5 3.19 -4.89 -4.60
CA LEU A 5 1.80 -4.87 -4.14
C LEU A 5 1.54 -6.02 -3.17
N LEU A 6 1.05 -5.69 -1.99
CA LEU A 6 0.80 -6.65 -0.91
C LEU A 6 -0.63 -7.18 -0.99
N ALA A 7 -0.78 -8.37 -1.56
CA ALA A 7 -2.06 -9.05 -1.82
C ALA A 7 -2.23 -10.35 -1.02
N ALA A 8 -1.47 -10.56 0.05
CA ALA A 8 -1.46 -11.82 0.79
C ALA A 8 -2.61 -11.98 1.80
N GLY A 9 -3.30 -10.90 2.15
CA GLY A 9 -4.30 -10.87 3.19
C GLY A 9 -5.64 -11.53 2.83
N LYS A 10 -6.28 -12.19 3.81
CA LYS A 10 -7.62 -12.78 3.63
C LYS A 10 -8.75 -11.75 3.54
N GLY A 11 -8.58 -10.55 4.13
CA GLY A 11 -9.63 -9.54 4.17
C GLY A 11 -10.92 -10.02 4.84
N THR A 12 -10.83 -10.54 6.07
CA THR A 12 -11.89 -11.31 6.76
C THR A 12 -13.24 -10.60 6.87
N ARG A 13 -13.26 -9.25 6.93
CA ARG A 13 -14.50 -8.44 6.99
C ARG A 13 -15.26 -8.53 5.67
N MET A 14 -14.59 -8.31 4.56
CA MET A 14 -15.17 -8.35 3.20
C MET A 14 -15.45 -9.76 2.72
N TYR A 15 -14.62 -10.74 3.12
CA TYR A 15 -14.77 -12.14 2.73
C TYR A 15 -16.14 -12.73 3.08
N ARG A 16 -16.78 -12.28 4.17
CA ARG A 16 -18.12 -12.71 4.56
C ARG A 16 -19.19 -12.35 3.52
N HIS A 17 -18.98 -11.28 2.77
CA HIS A 17 -19.90 -10.77 1.76
C HIS A 17 -19.58 -11.28 0.35
N PHE A 18 -18.31 -11.29 -0.03
CA PHE A 18 -17.89 -11.51 -1.42
C PHE A 18 -17.17 -12.85 -1.65
N LYS A 19 -16.70 -13.53 -0.62
CA LYS A 19 -15.99 -14.82 -0.67
C LYS A 19 -14.78 -14.85 -1.62
N CYS A 20 -14.12 -13.72 -1.79
CA CYS A 20 -12.88 -13.57 -2.55
C CYS A 20 -11.94 -12.61 -1.84
N PRO A 21 -10.64 -12.57 -2.19
CA PRO A 21 -9.70 -11.56 -1.70
C PRO A 21 -10.19 -10.15 -2.03
N LYS A 22 -9.97 -9.17 -1.16
CA LYS A 22 -10.38 -7.77 -1.38
C LYS A 22 -9.84 -7.21 -2.70
N SER A 23 -8.56 -7.49 -2.98
CA SER A 23 -7.88 -7.06 -4.20
C SER A 23 -8.48 -7.64 -5.49
N ALA A 24 -9.20 -8.78 -5.39
CA ALA A 24 -9.88 -9.43 -6.51
C ALA A 24 -11.32 -8.91 -6.73
N LEU A 25 -11.83 -8.03 -5.87
CA LEU A 25 -13.16 -7.43 -6.05
C LEU A 25 -13.21 -6.65 -7.36
N LYS A 26 -14.29 -6.87 -8.12
CA LYS A 26 -14.45 -6.25 -9.45
C LYS A 26 -15.29 -5.00 -9.38
N VAL A 27 -14.73 -3.90 -9.87
CA VAL A 27 -15.47 -2.67 -10.09
C VAL A 27 -15.59 -2.44 -11.59
N ASP A 28 -16.80 -2.33 -12.08
CA ASP A 28 -17.14 -2.28 -13.52
C ASP A 28 -16.47 -3.43 -14.33
N GLY A 29 -16.51 -4.63 -13.76
CA GLY A 29 -15.92 -5.83 -14.38
C GLY A 29 -14.40 -5.99 -14.23
N LYS A 30 -13.65 -4.95 -13.79
CA LYS A 30 -12.19 -4.96 -13.61
C LYS A 30 -11.83 -5.20 -12.15
N PRO A 31 -10.97 -6.19 -11.80
CA PRO A 31 -10.46 -6.38 -10.45
C PRO A 31 -9.66 -5.15 -9.98
N ILE A 32 -9.77 -4.79 -8.70
CA ILE A 32 -9.05 -3.64 -8.10
C ILE A 32 -7.54 -3.80 -8.31
N ILE A 33 -6.99 -4.96 -8.04
CA ILE A 33 -5.56 -5.21 -8.24
C ILE A 33 -5.13 -5.03 -9.69
N ARG A 34 -5.97 -5.48 -10.65
CA ARG A 34 -5.69 -5.31 -12.07
C ARG A 34 -5.64 -3.83 -12.46
N HIS A 35 -6.56 -3.03 -11.96
CA HIS A 35 -6.58 -1.58 -12.17
C HIS A 35 -5.27 -0.94 -11.72
N SER A 36 -4.81 -1.23 -10.50
CA SER A 36 -3.55 -0.69 -9.98
C SER A 36 -2.32 -1.16 -10.77
N VAL A 37 -2.28 -2.45 -11.15
CA VAL A 37 -1.18 -3.02 -11.93
C VAL A 37 -1.10 -2.41 -13.32
N GLU A 38 -2.22 -2.23 -14.01
CA GLU A 38 -2.25 -1.61 -15.35
C GLU A 38 -1.70 -0.17 -15.31
N ILE A 39 -2.09 0.65 -14.31
CA ILE A 39 -1.55 2.01 -14.14
C ILE A 39 -0.03 1.99 -13.93
N LEU A 40 0.50 1.07 -13.15
CA LEU A 40 1.93 0.93 -12.90
C LEU A 40 2.68 0.48 -14.19
N CYS A 41 2.16 -0.52 -14.89
CA CYS A 41 2.73 -1.00 -16.14
C CYS A 41 2.72 0.05 -17.25
N GLU A 42 1.66 0.88 -17.35
CA GLU A 42 1.59 2.00 -18.30
C GLU A 42 2.69 3.05 -18.08
N LYS A 43 3.20 3.17 -16.85
CA LYS A 43 4.36 4.01 -16.50
C LYS A 43 5.72 3.30 -16.67
N GLY A 44 5.72 2.05 -17.17
CA GLY A 44 6.95 1.26 -17.32
C GLY A 44 7.56 0.81 -16.01
N ILE A 45 6.75 0.63 -14.97
CA ILE A 45 7.16 0.17 -13.65
C ILE A 45 7.00 -1.35 -13.59
N ASP A 46 8.07 -2.08 -13.27
CA ASP A 46 8.01 -3.51 -13.03
C ASP A 46 7.20 -3.80 -11.77
N VAL A 47 6.32 -4.80 -11.82
CA VAL A 47 5.41 -5.07 -10.70
C VAL A 47 5.67 -6.45 -10.11
N THR A 48 5.77 -6.52 -8.78
CA THR A 48 5.81 -7.75 -8.00
C THR A 48 4.58 -7.84 -7.11
N ILE A 49 3.87 -8.97 -7.16
CA ILE A 49 2.69 -9.24 -6.33
C ILE A 49 3.06 -10.21 -5.24
N VAL A 50 2.82 -9.80 -3.99
CA VAL A 50 2.98 -10.69 -2.82
C VAL A 50 1.67 -11.41 -2.56
N LEU A 51 1.67 -12.69 -2.84
CA LEU A 51 0.51 -13.59 -2.73
C LEU A 51 0.47 -14.28 -1.35
N GLY A 52 -0.72 -14.71 -0.95
CA GLY A 52 -0.95 -15.50 0.25
C GLY A 52 -2.29 -16.22 0.17
N TYR A 53 -3.31 -15.71 0.84
CA TYR A 53 -4.65 -16.27 0.81
C TYR A 53 -5.24 -16.25 -0.61
N ASP A 54 -5.77 -17.40 -1.04
CA ASP A 54 -6.46 -17.57 -2.35
C ASP A 54 -5.64 -16.99 -3.53
N CYS A 55 -4.38 -17.39 -3.56
CA CYS A 55 -3.40 -16.88 -4.52
C CYS A 55 -3.80 -17.13 -5.99
N GLU A 56 -4.54 -18.21 -6.28
CA GLU A 56 -5.00 -18.54 -7.63
C GLU A 56 -6.01 -17.50 -8.13
N THR A 57 -6.99 -17.13 -7.29
CA THR A 57 -7.94 -16.05 -7.65
C THR A 57 -7.23 -14.73 -7.96
N VAL A 58 -6.17 -14.38 -7.19
CA VAL A 58 -5.39 -13.17 -7.45
C VAL A 58 -4.61 -13.28 -8.76
N ARG A 59 -4.00 -14.44 -9.06
CA ARG A 59 -3.31 -14.69 -10.34
C ARG A 59 -4.26 -14.57 -11.54
N GLU A 60 -5.45 -15.18 -11.46
CA GLU A 60 -6.48 -15.09 -12.50
C GLU A 60 -6.88 -13.63 -12.79
N CYS A 61 -6.91 -12.77 -11.77
CA CYS A 61 -7.18 -11.33 -11.96
C CYS A 61 -6.14 -10.63 -12.84
N LEU A 62 -4.93 -11.16 -12.90
CA LEU A 62 -3.78 -10.58 -13.61
C LEU A 62 -3.40 -11.37 -14.87
N ASP A 63 -4.23 -12.31 -15.29
CA ASP A 63 -3.97 -13.10 -16.49
C ASP A 63 -3.68 -12.21 -17.72
N GLY A 64 -2.60 -12.54 -18.44
CA GLY A 64 -2.11 -11.79 -19.59
C GLY A 64 -1.31 -10.51 -19.27
N ILE A 65 -1.02 -10.20 -18.00
CA ILE A 65 -0.11 -9.12 -17.61
C ILE A 65 1.21 -9.73 -17.11
N ASP A 66 2.32 -9.17 -17.57
CA ASP A 66 3.66 -9.60 -17.15
C ASP A 66 4.00 -8.99 -15.79
N VAL A 67 3.98 -9.82 -14.74
CA VAL A 67 4.30 -9.44 -13.36
C VAL A 67 5.05 -10.56 -12.65
N ASP A 68 5.91 -10.18 -11.71
CA ASP A 68 6.57 -11.12 -10.81
C ASP A 68 5.63 -11.52 -9.65
N TYR A 69 5.80 -12.73 -9.16
CA TYR A 69 5.06 -13.22 -7.99
C TYR A 69 5.99 -13.73 -6.91
N CYS A 70 5.73 -13.34 -5.67
CA CYS A 70 6.26 -14.06 -4.52
C CYS A 70 5.12 -14.54 -3.61
N TYR A 71 5.37 -15.55 -2.80
CA TYR A 71 4.34 -16.18 -1.98
C TYR A 71 4.72 -16.17 -0.50
N ASN A 72 3.84 -15.65 0.33
CA ASN A 72 3.95 -15.75 1.78
C ASN A 72 3.16 -16.97 2.30
N PRO A 73 3.79 -18.09 2.61
CA PRO A 73 3.09 -19.29 3.14
C PRO A 73 2.58 -19.09 4.57
N PHE A 74 3.04 -18.05 5.26
CA PHE A 74 2.67 -17.75 6.64
C PHE A 74 1.66 -16.59 6.75
N TYR A 75 0.96 -16.26 5.66
CA TYR A 75 -0.01 -15.15 5.60
C TYR A 75 -1.07 -15.19 6.72
N SER A 76 -1.39 -16.37 7.26
CA SER A 76 -2.39 -16.55 8.32
C SER A 76 -1.89 -16.18 9.71
N VAL A 77 -0.58 -16.11 9.91
CA VAL A 77 0.08 -15.85 11.21
C VAL A 77 1.02 -14.66 11.18
N THR A 78 1.23 -14.04 10.00
CA THR A 78 1.98 -12.81 9.80
C THR A 78 1.05 -11.69 9.35
N ASN A 79 1.56 -10.45 9.34
CA ASN A 79 0.86 -9.32 8.73
C ASN A 79 1.65 -8.85 7.48
N SER A 80 1.35 -7.65 6.98
CA SER A 80 1.93 -7.10 5.75
C SER A 80 3.46 -6.92 5.82
N LEU A 81 4.04 -6.68 7.00
CA LEU A 81 5.50 -6.67 7.20
C LEU A 81 6.11 -8.04 6.86
N GLY A 82 5.54 -9.12 7.38
CA GLY A 82 5.97 -10.47 7.04
C GLY A 82 5.78 -10.78 5.56
N SER A 83 4.70 -10.30 4.94
CA SER A 83 4.47 -10.46 3.50
C SER A 83 5.54 -9.72 2.68
N LEU A 84 5.87 -8.47 3.05
CA LEU A 84 6.93 -7.70 2.38
C LEU A 84 8.31 -8.37 2.51
N TRP A 85 8.58 -9.02 3.64
CA TRP A 85 9.85 -9.73 3.83
C TRP A 85 10.04 -10.89 2.83
N PHE A 86 8.97 -11.58 2.43
CA PHE A 86 9.05 -12.59 1.36
C PHE A 86 9.40 -11.98 0.01
N ALA A 87 9.11 -10.70 -0.23
CA ALA A 87 9.47 -9.96 -1.44
C ALA A 87 10.82 -9.21 -1.33
N ARG A 88 11.60 -9.41 -0.26
CA ARG A 88 12.84 -8.65 0.00
C ARG A 88 13.89 -8.73 -1.09
N GLU A 89 13.93 -9.80 -1.87
CA GLU A 89 14.84 -9.93 -3.02
C GLU A 89 14.58 -8.88 -4.12
N TYR A 90 13.36 -8.33 -4.15
CA TYR A 90 12.96 -7.25 -5.05
C TYR A 90 13.26 -5.85 -4.50
N LEU A 91 13.77 -5.76 -3.26
CA LEU A 91 14.25 -4.51 -2.66
C LEU A 91 15.73 -4.32 -3.02
N VAL A 92 15.98 -3.96 -4.28
CA VAL A 92 17.34 -3.85 -4.84
C VAL A 92 17.93 -2.47 -4.52
N PRO A 93 19.05 -2.38 -3.75
CA PRO A 93 19.70 -1.11 -3.46
C PRO A 93 20.08 -0.36 -4.75
N GLY A 94 19.76 0.94 -4.79
CA GLY A 94 19.94 1.78 -5.97
C GLY A 94 18.72 1.83 -6.89
N GLU A 95 17.77 0.91 -6.76
CA GLU A 95 16.52 0.93 -7.51
C GLU A 95 15.38 1.51 -6.66
N GLN A 96 14.70 2.55 -7.17
CA GLN A 96 13.52 3.12 -6.49
C GLN A 96 12.39 2.10 -6.42
N VAL A 97 11.74 2.00 -5.27
CA VAL A 97 10.62 1.09 -5.04
C VAL A 97 9.37 1.83 -4.58
N ILE A 98 8.21 1.40 -5.08
CA ILE A 98 6.89 1.74 -4.55
C ILE A 98 6.37 0.50 -3.81
N ILE A 99 5.82 0.71 -2.60
CA ILE A 99 5.13 -0.33 -1.86
C ILE A 99 3.69 0.11 -1.68
N ALA A 100 2.74 -0.77 -1.99
CA ALA A 100 1.32 -0.45 -1.95
C ALA A 100 0.48 -1.61 -1.40
N ASN A 101 -0.61 -1.26 -0.69
CA ASN A 101 -1.66 -2.21 -0.35
C ASN A 101 -2.48 -2.53 -1.62
N ALA A 102 -2.68 -3.81 -1.92
CA ALA A 102 -3.30 -4.24 -3.18
C ALA A 102 -4.83 -4.09 -3.21
N ASP A 103 -5.44 -3.71 -2.10
CA ASP A 103 -6.87 -3.47 -1.92
C ASP A 103 -7.26 -1.99 -1.93
N VAL A 104 -6.34 -1.13 -2.35
CA VAL A 104 -6.60 0.30 -2.57
C VAL A 104 -6.89 0.55 -4.05
N TYR A 105 -8.04 1.15 -4.33
CA TYR A 105 -8.37 1.74 -5.62
C TYR A 105 -7.92 3.21 -5.65
N TRP A 106 -7.28 3.67 -6.70
CA TRP A 106 -6.78 5.04 -6.84
C TRP A 106 -6.71 5.50 -8.30
N GLU A 107 -6.86 6.80 -8.50
CA GLU A 107 -6.75 7.44 -9.83
C GLU A 107 -5.30 7.42 -10.35
N PRO A 108 -5.09 7.34 -11.68
CA PRO A 108 -3.75 7.38 -12.28
C PRO A 108 -2.92 8.59 -11.86
N LEU A 109 -3.54 9.77 -11.69
CA LEU A 109 -2.87 11.01 -11.31
C LEU A 109 -2.25 10.94 -9.89
N LEU A 110 -2.77 10.06 -9.01
CA LEU A 110 -2.19 9.83 -7.70
C LEU A 110 -0.77 9.26 -7.81
N LEU A 111 -0.56 8.33 -8.73
CA LEU A 111 0.77 7.79 -9.00
C LEU A 111 1.72 8.88 -9.52
N ASP A 112 1.27 9.74 -10.42
CA ASP A 112 2.08 10.84 -10.94
C ASP A 112 2.53 11.77 -9.81
N ARG A 113 1.61 12.15 -8.90
CA ARG A 113 1.96 12.95 -7.72
C ARG A 113 2.98 12.26 -6.82
N LEU A 114 2.81 10.96 -6.56
CA LEU A 114 3.77 10.21 -5.76
C LEU A 114 5.15 10.17 -6.43
N LEU A 115 5.21 9.96 -7.73
CA LEU A 115 6.47 9.89 -8.48
C LEU A 115 7.21 11.24 -8.48
N GLU A 116 6.48 12.34 -8.65
CA GLU A 116 7.01 13.70 -8.68
C GLU A 116 7.33 14.27 -7.29
N ALA A 117 6.73 13.72 -6.23
CA ALA A 117 6.91 14.22 -4.87
C ALA A 117 8.38 14.22 -4.46
N PRO A 118 8.90 15.35 -3.93
CA PRO A 118 10.25 15.40 -3.40
C PRO A 118 10.37 14.55 -2.13
N GLY A 119 11.57 14.06 -1.86
CA GLY A 119 11.88 13.26 -0.66
C GLY A 119 12.38 11.88 -0.99
N LYS A 120 13.05 11.28 0.00
CA LYS A 120 13.67 9.96 -0.14
C LYS A 120 12.75 8.83 0.30
N MET A 121 11.89 9.11 1.27
CA MET A 121 10.79 8.26 1.69
C MET A 121 9.53 9.11 1.70
N VAL A 122 8.56 8.76 0.88
CA VAL A 122 7.35 9.55 0.67
C VAL A 122 6.14 8.64 0.84
N MET A 123 5.24 9.00 1.74
CA MET A 123 3.93 8.36 1.88
C MET A 123 2.84 9.23 1.27
N VAL A 124 1.76 8.60 0.84
CA VAL A 124 0.59 9.34 0.32
C VAL A 124 -0.41 9.55 1.45
N GLY A 125 -0.87 10.78 1.62
CA GLY A 125 -1.90 11.15 2.57
C GLY A 125 -2.93 12.08 1.96
N ASP A 126 -4.13 12.10 2.52
CA ASP A 126 -5.25 12.93 2.06
C ASP A 126 -5.71 13.85 3.20
N SER A 127 -5.44 15.15 3.05
CA SER A 127 -5.80 16.16 4.06
C SER A 127 -7.30 16.49 4.09
N SER A 128 -8.06 16.07 3.09
CA SER A 128 -9.52 16.26 3.05
C SER A 128 -10.29 15.21 3.87
N ARG A 129 -9.63 14.14 4.33
CA ARG A 129 -10.27 12.95 4.90
C ARG A 129 -9.89 12.62 6.36
N TYR A 130 -9.30 13.54 7.10
CA TYR A 130 -8.79 13.27 8.45
C TYR A 130 -9.90 13.06 9.53
N GLU A 131 -11.15 13.37 9.24
CA GLU A 131 -12.26 13.20 10.20
C GLU A 131 -12.79 11.77 10.22
N VAL A 132 -12.87 11.12 9.08
CA VAL A 132 -13.44 9.78 8.90
C VAL A 132 -12.49 8.92 8.09
N GLY A 133 -11.98 7.84 8.67
CA GLY A 133 -11.05 6.93 8.01
C GLY A 133 -10.51 5.86 8.96
N ASP A 134 -9.56 5.08 8.47
CA ASP A 134 -9.03 3.91 9.21
C ASP A 134 -7.64 4.15 9.81
N TYR A 135 -6.79 4.98 9.17
CA TYR A 135 -5.44 5.24 9.64
C TYR A 135 -5.01 6.68 9.39
N PHE A 136 -4.58 7.37 10.42
CA PHE A 136 -4.38 8.80 10.39
C PHE A 136 -2.93 9.21 10.57
N PHE A 137 -2.59 10.37 9.97
CA PHE A 137 -1.33 11.05 10.13
C PHE A 137 -1.54 12.43 10.75
N TYR A 138 -0.55 12.86 11.52
CA TYR A 138 -0.28 14.26 11.80
C TYR A 138 0.96 14.67 11.02
N VAL A 139 0.76 15.57 10.07
CA VAL A 139 1.80 16.06 9.16
C VAL A 139 2.10 17.51 9.54
N GLU A 140 3.38 17.81 9.72
CA GLU A 140 3.89 19.14 10.04
C GLU A 140 4.98 19.49 9.02
N ASP A 141 4.83 20.64 8.36
CA ASP A 141 5.73 21.09 7.27
C ASP A 141 5.99 20.03 6.17
N GLY A 142 4.97 19.25 5.83
CA GLY A 142 5.05 18.18 4.84
C GLY A 142 5.74 16.90 5.32
N MET A 143 6.08 16.82 6.61
CA MET A 143 6.75 15.67 7.23
C MET A 143 5.80 14.93 8.17
N LEU A 144 5.87 13.61 8.16
CA LEU A 144 5.12 12.75 9.08
C LEU A 144 5.65 12.92 10.50
N ALA A 145 4.81 13.44 11.40
CA ALA A 145 5.15 13.64 12.82
C ALA A 145 4.49 12.61 13.73
N LYS A 146 3.20 12.27 13.49
CA LYS A 146 2.48 11.23 14.24
C LYS A 146 1.67 10.37 13.30
N PHE A 147 1.38 9.15 13.72
CA PHE A 147 0.62 8.17 12.94
C PHE A 147 -0.15 7.24 13.88
N GLY A 148 -1.28 6.73 13.44
CA GLY A 148 -2.04 5.73 14.20
C GLY A 148 -3.53 5.74 13.93
N LYS A 149 -4.19 4.65 14.33
CA LYS A 149 -5.65 4.53 14.27
C LYS A 149 -6.36 5.35 15.37
N GLU A 150 -5.71 5.45 16.52
CA GLU A 150 -6.28 6.01 17.75
C GLU A 150 -5.80 7.45 18.00
N LEU A 151 -5.30 8.15 16.97
CA LEU A 151 -4.98 9.56 17.11
C LEU A 151 -6.26 10.38 17.38
N ASP A 152 -6.21 11.23 18.39
CA ASP A 152 -7.29 12.18 18.64
C ASP A 152 -7.51 13.11 17.44
N ILE A 153 -8.74 13.61 17.26
CA ILE A 153 -9.08 14.49 16.13
C ILE A 153 -8.16 15.73 16.05
N SER A 154 -7.68 16.22 17.19
CA SER A 154 -6.75 17.35 17.29
C SER A 154 -5.29 16.99 16.97
N GLU A 155 -4.99 15.70 16.85
CA GLU A 155 -3.65 15.15 16.58
C GLU A 155 -3.57 14.46 15.23
N ARG A 156 -4.52 14.73 14.32
CA ARG A 156 -4.53 14.18 12.96
C ARG A 156 -5.01 15.23 11.97
N ASN A 157 -4.41 15.26 10.80
CA ASN A 157 -4.76 16.18 9.72
C ASN A 157 -4.72 15.53 8.33
N TYR A 158 -4.45 14.21 8.24
CA TYR A 158 -4.49 13.42 7.02
C TYR A 158 -5.01 12.01 7.30
N GLU A 159 -5.65 11.39 6.30
CA GLU A 159 -5.82 9.94 6.22
C GLU A 159 -4.71 9.33 5.36
N TYR A 160 -4.15 8.20 5.78
CA TYR A 160 -3.16 7.45 5.00
C TYR A 160 -3.82 6.69 3.85
N VAL A 161 -3.21 6.74 2.66
CA VAL A 161 -3.79 6.15 1.43
C VAL A 161 -3.39 4.70 1.18
N GLY A 162 -2.30 4.24 1.79
CA GLY A 162 -1.84 2.85 1.58
C GLY A 162 -0.69 2.71 0.56
N LEU A 163 -0.01 3.80 0.17
CA LEU A 163 1.12 3.79 -0.76
C LEU A 163 2.32 4.55 -0.21
N ALA A 164 3.53 4.06 -0.52
CA ALA A 164 4.76 4.81 -0.29
C ALA A 164 5.80 4.58 -1.39
N LYS A 165 6.66 5.58 -1.58
CA LYS A 165 7.83 5.56 -2.46
C LYS A 165 9.10 5.63 -1.64
N ILE A 166 10.07 4.74 -1.93
CA ILE A 166 11.40 4.70 -1.33
C ILE A 166 12.42 4.97 -2.42
N ALA A 167 13.22 6.01 -2.27
CA ALA A 167 14.29 6.33 -3.22
C ALA A 167 15.37 5.25 -3.22
N GLY A 168 15.98 5.00 -4.39
CA GLY A 168 16.92 3.89 -4.56
C GLY A 168 18.10 3.91 -3.58
N ASP A 169 18.59 5.10 -3.21
CA ASP A 169 19.68 5.26 -2.23
C ASP A 169 19.24 4.95 -0.78
N ARG A 170 17.95 4.68 -0.55
CA ARG A 170 17.37 4.31 0.75
C ARG A 170 16.87 2.87 0.82
N VAL A 171 16.71 2.21 -0.30
CA VAL A 171 16.19 0.83 -0.34
C VAL A 171 17.07 -0.13 0.45
N GLY A 172 18.39 0.05 0.43
CA GLY A 172 19.31 -0.78 1.25
C GLY A 172 19.01 -0.67 2.75
N ALA A 173 18.96 0.56 3.28
CA ALA A 173 18.68 0.80 4.70
C ALA A 173 17.25 0.34 5.06
N PHE A 174 16.27 0.56 4.19
CA PHE A 174 14.91 0.05 4.36
C PHE A 174 14.86 -1.48 4.45
N SER A 175 15.59 -2.18 3.58
CA SER A 175 15.68 -3.64 3.59
C SER A 175 16.36 -4.17 4.85
N GLU A 176 17.44 -3.52 5.33
CA GLU A 176 18.11 -3.88 6.57
C GLU A 176 17.19 -3.71 7.79
N ARG A 177 16.39 -2.65 7.84
CA ARG A 177 15.38 -2.42 8.89
C ARG A 177 14.30 -3.49 8.87
N LEU A 178 13.78 -3.83 7.70
CA LEU A 178 12.80 -4.92 7.51
C LEU A 178 13.36 -6.25 8.03
N GLU A 179 14.59 -6.59 7.68
CA GLU A 179 15.29 -7.78 8.16
C GLU A 179 15.46 -7.79 9.68
N SER A 180 15.86 -6.66 10.28
CA SER A 180 16.00 -6.51 11.73
C SER A 180 14.66 -6.76 12.44
N MET A 181 13.59 -6.13 11.96
CA MET A 181 12.26 -6.27 12.54
C MET A 181 11.75 -7.72 12.47
N VAL A 182 12.04 -8.45 11.39
CA VAL A 182 11.68 -9.87 11.29
C VAL A 182 12.49 -10.73 12.25
N LYS A 183 13.81 -10.47 12.41
CA LYS A 183 14.65 -11.14 13.41
C LYS A 183 14.21 -10.88 14.84
N GLU A 184 13.59 -9.72 15.10
CA GLU A 184 12.97 -9.36 16.38
C GLU A 184 11.53 -9.89 16.53
N GLU A 185 11.09 -10.80 15.66
CA GLU A 185 9.75 -11.41 15.65
C GLU A 185 8.59 -10.42 15.44
N LYS A 186 8.86 -9.23 14.86
CA LYS A 186 7.87 -8.17 14.59
C LYS A 186 7.08 -8.38 13.29
N TYR A 187 7.12 -9.55 12.70
CA TYR A 187 6.45 -9.91 11.44
C TYR A 187 4.91 -9.83 11.50
N GLY A 188 4.34 -9.68 12.70
CA GLY A 188 2.92 -9.40 12.91
C GLY A 188 2.51 -7.92 12.76
N LEU A 189 3.46 -7.01 12.54
CA LEU A 189 3.20 -5.60 12.30
C LEU A 189 2.83 -5.34 10.83
N TRP A 190 2.31 -4.14 10.55
CA TRP A 190 2.15 -3.65 9.17
C TRP A 190 3.49 -3.24 8.58
N TRP A 191 3.63 -3.31 7.26
CA TRP A 191 4.86 -3.01 6.54
C TRP A 191 5.31 -1.55 6.74
N GLU A 192 4.38 -0.63 6.92
CA GLU A 192 4.64 0.79 7.16
C GLU A 192 5.46 1.02 8.45
N ASN A 193 5.45 0.07 9.37
CA ASN A 193 6.26 0.15 10.58
C ASN A 193 7.78 0.15 10.28
N VAL A 194 8.20 -0.29 9.09
CA VAL A 194 9.60 -0.14 8.63
C VAL A 194 9.95 1.34 8.44
N LEU A 195 8.97 2.20 8.19
CA LEU A 195 9.12 3.65 8.13
C LEU A 195 8.87 4.29 9.51
N TYR A 196 7.77 3.95 10.15
CA TYR A 196 7.32 4.57 11.40
C TYR A 196 8.29 4.44 12.55
N ASN A 197 8.93 3.27 12.70
CA ASN A 197 9.85 3.00 13.81
C ASN A 197 11.18 3.75 13.69
N TYR A 198 11.43 4.41 12.56
CA TYR A 198 12.69 5.08 12.25
C TYR A 198 12.54 6.56 11.91
N LEU A 199 11.38 7.17 12.19
CA LEU A 199 11.11 8.59 11.92
C LEU A 199 12.12 9.54 12.59
N SER A 200 12.65 9.17 13.77
CA SER A 200 13.69 9.96 14.46
C SER A 200 15.05 9.91 13.78
N GLU A 201 15.30 8.88 12.96
CA GLU A 201 16.58 8.69 12.25
C GLU A 201 16.50 9.20 10.81
N GLU A 202 15.33 9.02 10.20
CA GLU A 202 15.12 9.38 8.80
C GLU A 202 13.69 9.91 8.58
N PRO A 203 13.57 11.19 8.18
CA PRO A 203 12.27 11.81 8.00
C PRO A 203 11.52 11.21 6.81
N VAL A 204 10.21 11.04 6.98
CA VAL A 204 9.28 10.59 5.94
C VAL A 204 8.42 11.79 5.54
N SER A 205 8.44 12.16 4.27
CA SER A 205 7.56 13.19 3.74
C SER A 205 6.19 12.61 3.37
N VAL A 206 5.17 13.45 3.39
CA VAL A 206 3.81 13.09 2.97
C VAL A 206 3.42 13.95 1.79
N VAL A 207 3.04 13.30 0.68
CA VAL A 207 2.43 13.96 -0.46
C VAL A 207 0.92 13.99 -0.30
N ASP A 208 0.33 15.18 -0.45
CA ASP A 208 -1.10 15.41 -0.28
C ASP A 208 -1.89 15.19 -1.57
N VAL A 209 -3.05 14.51 -1.46
CA VAL A 209 -3.92 14.19 -2.58
C VAL A 209 -5.41 14.54 -2.30
N PRO A 210 -5.74 15.75 -1.79
CA PRO A 210 -7.10 16.08 -1.32
C PRO A 210 -8.15 16.15 -2.43
N ASP A 211 -7.73 16.24 -3.67
CA ASP A 211 -8.55 16.41 -4.87
C ASP A 211 -8.62 15.16 -5.74
N LEU A 212 -8.00 14.05 -5.31
CA LEU A 212 -7.97 12.79 -6.05
C LEU A 212 -8.83 11.72 -5.38
N PHE A 213 -9.47 10.91 -6.21
CA PHE A 213 -10.23 9.79 -5.68
C PHE A 213 -9.33 8.59 -5.37
N TRP A 214 -9.54 8.06 -4.17
CA TRP A 214 -8.97 6.79 -3.74
C TRP A 214 -9.88 6.13 -2.69
N ALA A 215 -9.77 4.82 -2.52
CA ALA A 215 -10.46 4.08 -1.47
C ALA A 215 -9.74 2.77 -1.15
N GLU A 216 -9.38 2.55 0.11
CA GLU A 216 -9.05 1.23 0.63
C GLU A 216 -10.35 0.47 0.90
N VAL A 217 -10.43 -0.80 0.45
CA VAL A 217 -11.64 -1.60 0.61
C VAL A 217 -11.59 -2.37 1.91
N ASP A 218 -12.09 -1.78 2.98
CA ASP A 218 -12.21 -2.43 4.28
C ASP A 218 -13.65 -2.85 4.61
N TYR A 219 -14.62 -2.08 4.15
CA TYR A 219 -16.05 -2.30 4.34
C TYR A 219 -16.82 -2.26 3.01
N VAL A 220 -18.07 -2.74 3.04
CA VAL A 220 -18.95 -2.71 1.85
C VAL A 220 -19.16 -1.27 1.36
N GLN A 221 -19.21 -0.31 2.27
CA GLN A 221 -19.37 1.10 1.95
C GLN A 221 -18.21 1.65 1.09
N ASP A 222 -16.97 1.21 1.34
CA ASP A 222 -15.81 1.61 0.54
C ASP A 222 -15.94 1.10 -0.90
N TYR A 223 -16.36 -0.15 -1.03
CA TYR A 223 -16.60 -0.75 -2.34
C TYR A 223 -17.72 -0.05 -3.11
N GLU A 224 -18.85 0.29 -2.45
CA GLU A 224 -19.92 1.05 -3.08
C GLU A 224 -19.46 2.46 -3.48
N ARG A 225 -18.62 3.13 -2.67
CA ARG A 225 -18.03 4.44 -2.98
C ARG A 225 -17.19 4.40 -4.27
N ILE A 226 -16.39 3.36 -4.49
CA ILE A 226 -15.64 3.18 -5.74
C ILE A 226 -16.62 3.03 -6.93
N LYS A 227 -17.68 2.22 -6.77
CA LYS A 227 -18.67 2.03 -7.83
C LYS A 227 -19.43 3.30 -8.19
N GLU A 228 -19.72 4.14 -7.21
CA GLU A 228 -20.36 5.43 -7.44
C GLU A 228 -19.43 6.35 -8.22
N TYR A 229 -18.16 6.45 -7.81
CA TYR A 229 -17.14 7.27 -8.47
C TYR A 229 -16.98 6.90 -9.95
N ILE A 230 -16.92 5.62 -10.30
CA ILE A 230 -16.71 5.20 -11.71
C ILE A 230 -17.93 5.49 -12.60
N ARG A 231 -19.12 5.67 -12.02
CA ARG A 231 -20.34 5.99 -12.77
C ARG A 231 -20.51 7.48 -13.07
N THR A 232 -19.72 8.35 -12.42
CA THR A 232 -19.75 9.80 -12.65
C THR A 232 -18.81 10.21 -13.77
#